data_e22c46d93908fbb403d83997e01b7e42
#
_entry.id   e22c46d93908fbb403d83997e01b7e42
#
_cell.length_a   1.000
_cell.length_b   1.000
_cell.length_c   1.000
_cell.angle_alpha   90.00
_cell.angle_beta   90.00
_cell.angle_gamma   90.00
#
_symmetry.space_group_name_H-M   'P 1'
#
loop_
_entity.id
_entity.type
_entity.pdbx_description
1 polymer ?
#
loop_
_entity_poly.entity_id
_entity_poly.type
_entity_poly.pdbx_seq_one_letter_code
_entity_poly.pdbx_strand_id
1 'polypeptide(L)'
;MRDIIEGTMYELPTLPLSGIEQLSWSPDGKYIAYACRKVTGKEYAFSTDTDIYLYDVEKGTCEDLTDGMNGYDTDPVFSPDGKYIAWISMERAGFEADKQRLFIIDVATRVKRELSVDYKYNVTNPVWKSTSDGIYFCSLVNALQGIFVSDLTGNITRITPDDCWYDFEGVIELGEKLLTCNHSMSRPNEIV
;
A
#
# COMPACT_ATOMS: atom_id res chain seq x y z
N MET A 1 22.37 14.55 6.58
CA MET A 1 21.47 13.41 6.28
C MET A 1 21.24 12.73 7.61
N ARG A 2 19.99 12.40 7.95
CA ARG A 2 19.63 11.72 9.21
C ARG A 2 19.13 10.31 8.85
N ASP A 3 19.70 9.31 9.47
CA ASP A 3 19.21 7.94 9.39
C ASP A 3 18.12 7.74 10.46
N ILE A 4 16.91 7.38 10.04
CA ILE A 4 15.75 7.24 10.96
C ILE A 4 15.73 5.91 11.72
N ILE A 5 16.59 4.95 11.31
CA ILE A 5 16.77 3.66 11.98
C ILE A 5 18.20 3.49 12.52
N GLU A 6 18.97 4.61 12.63
CA GLU A 6 20.35 4.60 13.14
C GLU A 6 20.46 3.89 14.47
N GLY A 7 21.45 3.00 14.57
CA GLY A 7 21.74 2.24 15.80
C GLY A 7 20.82 1.04 16.03
N THR A 8 19.90 0.73 15.10
CA THR A 8 19.08 -0.48 15.13
C THR A 8 19.65 -1.57 14.22
N MET A 9 19.14 -2.79 14.34
CA MET A 9 19.43 -3.91 13.43
C MET A 9 18.28 -4.12 12.44
N TYR A 10 17.34 -3.20 12.36
CA TYR A 10 16.19 -3.29 11.47
C TYR A 10 16.54 -2.89 10.05
N GLU A 11 15.82 -3.40 9.09
CA GLU A 11 16.00 -3.13 7.66
C GLU A 11 14.84 -2.28 7.12
N LEU A 12 15.20 -1.22 6.37
CA LEU A 12 14.27 -0.36 5.65
C LEU A 12 14.91 0.05 4.32
N PRO A 13 14.35 -0.36 3.17
CA PRO A 13 13.21 -1.28 3.00
C PRO A 13 13.50 -2.70 3.49
N THR A 14 12.46 -3.48 3.71
CA THR A 14 12.59 -4.88 4.16
C THR A 14 13.16 -5.74 3.03
N LEU A 15 14.37 -6.27 3.22
CA LEU A 15 15.04 -7.08 2.20
C LEU A 15 14.52 -8.54 2.17
N PRO A 16 14.65 -9.24 1.01
CA PRO A 16 15.36 -8.83 -0.21
C PRO A 16 14.45 -8.27 -1.31
N LEU A 17 13.13 -8.25 -1.15
CA LEU A 17 12.18 -8.03 -2.26
C LEU A 17 11.44 -6.69 -2.23
N SER A 18 11.75 -5.83 -1.28
CA SER A 18 11.05 -4.55 -1.10
C SER A 18 11.92 -3.36 -1.50
N GLY A 19 11.27 -2.26 -1.86
CA GLY A 19 11.89 -1.05 -2.34
C GLY A 19 11.23 0.23 -1.78
N ILE A 20 11.23 1.26 -2.59
CA ILE A 20 10.75 2.60 -2.22
C ILE A 20 9.24 2.63 -1.93
N GLU A 21 8.48 1.66 -2.39
CA GLU A 21 7.05 1.49 -2.11
C GLU A 21 6.74 1.32 -0.61
N GLN A 22 7.74 0.90 0.17
CA GLN A 22 7.61 0.80 1.63
C GLN A 22 7.78 2.12 2.37
N LEU A 23 7.89 3.24 1.65
CA LEU A 23 8.10 4.55 2.25
C LEU A 23 7.27 5.62 1.54
N SER A 24 6.58 6.44 2.31
CA SER A 24 5.78 7.56 1.81
C SER A 24 5.98 8.81 2.66
N TRP A 25 6.16 9.96 2.02
CA TRP A 25 6.18 11.26 2.67
C TRP A 25 4.79 11.84 2.79
N SER A 26 4.50 12.51 3.92
CA SER A 26 3.33 13.38 3.99
C SER A 26 3.48 14.56 3.02
N PRO A 27 2.38 15.04 2.42
CA PRO A 27 2.43 16.16 1.46
C PRO A 27 3.04 17.45 2.02
N ASP A 28 2.96 17.66 3.32
CA ASP A 28 3.53 18.83 4.01
C ASP A 28 4.99 18.61 4.46
N GLY A 29 5.56 17.43 4.23
CA GLY A 29 6.94 17.08 4.58
C GLY A 29 7.21 16.88 6.07
N LYS A 30 6.18 16.80 6.93
CA LYS A 30 6.36 16.65 8.38
C LYS A 30 6.50 15.21 8.84
N TYR A 31 5.94 14.28 8.08
CA TYR A 31 5.91 12.88 8.46
C TYR A 31 6.46 11.98 7.34
N ILE A 32 6.98 10.85 7.76
CA ILE A 32 7.31 9.72 6.89
C ILE A 32 6.54 8.51 7.40
N ALA A 33 5.70 7.91 6.55
CA ALA A 33 5.13 6.59 6.80
C ALA A 33 6.04 5.54 6.17
N TYR A 34 6.32 4.46 6.89
CA TYR A 34 7.15 3.38 6.36
C TYR A 34 6.77 2.03 6.95
N ALA A 35 6.94 0.98 6.15
CA ALA A 35 6.77 -0.40 6.60
C ALA A 35 8.10 -0.94 7.12
N CYS A 36 8.09 -1.58 8.29
CA CYS A 36 9.30 -2.16 8.88
C CYS A 36 8.97 -3.37 9.73
N ARG A 37 9.82 -4.39 9.64
CA ARG A 37 9.77 -5.57 10.52
C ARG A 37 10.75 -5.38 11.67
N LYS A 38 10.25 -5.03 12.84
CA LYS A 38 11.08 -4.74 14.03
C LYS A 38 11.38 -5.98 14.88
N VAL A 39 11.74 -7.07 14.23
CA VAL A 39 12.23 -8.29 14.87
C VAL A 39 13.65 -8.59 14.42
N THR A 40 14.41 -9.35 15.20
CA THR A 40 15.81 -9.66 14.92
C THR A 40 16.12 -11.14 15.17
N GLY A 41 17.27 -11.61 14.68
CA GLY A 41 17.74 -12.97 14.91
C GLY A 41 16.84 -14.03 14.27
N LYS A 42 16.48 -15.06 15.01
CA LYS A 42 15.67 -16.18 14.48
C LYS A 42 14.24 -15.77 14.13
N GLU A 43 13.67 -14.83 14.86
CA GLU A 43 12.30 -14.35 14.60
C GLU A 43 12.18 -13.72 13.24
N TYR A 44 13.22 -13.02 12.78
CA TYR A 44 13.26 -12.45 11.44
C TYR A 44 13.06 -13.48 10.31
N ALA A 45 13.53 -14.71 10.52
CA ALA A 45 13.40 -15.79 9.52
C ALA A 45 12.02 -16.49 9.54
N PHE A 46 11.23 -16.33 10.60
CA PHE A 46 9.96 -17.05 10.79
C PHE A 46 8.74 -16.15 10.70
N SER A 47 8.89 -14.86 10.94
CA SER A 47 7.77 -13.91 10.93
C SER A 47 7.81 -13.03 9.69
N THR A 48 6.66 -12.88 9.02
CA THR A 48 6.43 -11.85 8.00
C THR A 48 5.72 -10.64 8.59
N ASP A 49 5.59 -10.58 9.91
CA ASP A 49 4.95 -9.49 10.63
C ASP A 49 5.70 -8.18 10.44
N THR A 50 5.07 -7.26 9.74
CA THR A 50 5.56 -5.91 9.50
C THR A 50 4.49 -4.91 9.87
N ASP A 51 4.92 -3.80 10.45
CA ASP A 51 4.03 -2.71 10.86
C ASP A 51 4.28 -1.45 10.04
N ILE A 52 3.26 -0.60 9.96
CA ILE A 52 3.37 0.74 9.41
C ILE A 52 3.72 1.72 10.54
N TYR A 53 4.85 2.36 10.41
CA TYR A 53 5.34 3.37 11.35
C TYR A 53 5.18 4.77 10.79
N LEU A 54 4.84 5.70 11.68
CA LEU A 54 4.79 7.13 11.39
C LEU A 54 5.93 7.85 12.11
N TYR A 55 6.87 8.38 11.35
CA TYR A 55 7.99 9.15 11.87
C TYR A 55 7.71 10.65 11.76
N ASP A 56 7.76 11.35 12.89
CA ASP A 56 7.69 12.82 12.95
C ASP A 56 9.10 13.39 12.70
N VAL A 57 9.27 14.08 11.59
CA VAL A 57 10.58 14.57 11.13
C VAL A 57 11.14 15.65 12.05
N GLU A 58 10.27 16.50 12.60
CA GLU A 58 10.67 17.59 13.49
C GLU A 58 11.04 17.07 14.88
N LYS A 59 10.15 16.27 15.49
CA LYS A 59 10.35 15.72 16.83
C LYS A 59 11.35 14.57 16.88
N GLY A 60 11.52 13.86 15.76
CA GLY A 60 12.34 12.66 15.70
C GLY A 60 11.74 11.48 16.48
N THR A 61 10.41 11.44 16.61
CA THR A 61 9.68 10.36 17.27
C THR A 61 9.00 9.45 16.25
N CYS A 62 8.86 8.18 16.62
CA CYS A 62 8.24 7.17 15.80
C CYS A 62 7.04 6.56 16.53
N GLU A 63 5.92 6.41 15.84
CA GLU A 63 4.68 5.80 16.33
C GLU A 63 4.36 4.59 15.47
N ASP A 64 3.94 3.49 16.08
CA ASP A 64 3.41 2.32 15.40
C ASP A 64 1.93 2.52 15.11
N LEU A 65 1.56 2.57 13.84
CA LEU A 65 0.17 2.79 13.42
C LEU A 65 -0.64 1.50 13.35
N THR A 66 0.01 0.35 13.20
CA THR A 66 -0.66 -0.94 13.01
C THR A 66 -0.49 -1.88 14.21
N ASP A 67 -0.02 -1.37 15.34
CA ASP A 67 0.08 -2.14 16.59
C ASP A 67 -1.18 -3.00 16.82
N GLY A 68 -0.95 -4.29 17.07
CA GLY A 68 -1.98 -5.31 17.25
C GLY A 68 -2.51 -5.95 15.94
N MET A 69 -1.99 -5.58 14.78
CA MET A 69 -2.22 -6.26 13.51
C MET A 69 -1.03 -7.20 13.27
N ASN A 70 -1.25 -8.52 13.35
CA ASN A 70 -0.15 -9.51 13.37
C ASN A 70 0.11 -10.09 11.99
N GLY A 71 0.17 -9.28 10.96
CA GLY A 71 0.34 -9.74 9.60
C GLY A 71 1.40 -8.97 8.82
N TYR A 72 1.34 -9.05 7.51
CA TYR A 72 2.23 -8.31 6.63
C TYR A 72 1.56 -7.00 6.21
N ASP A 73 1.94 -5.90 6.88
CA ASP A 73 1.51 -4.54 6.56
C ASP A 73 2.57 -3.84 5.70
N THR A 74 2.19 -3.37 4.50
CA THR A 74 3.13 -2.86 3.50
C THR A 74 2.53 -1.74 2.64
N ASP A 75 3.35 -1.09 1.82
CA ASP A 75 2.97 -0.09 0.82
C ASP A 75 2.15 1.08 1.39
N PRO A 76 2.64 1.76 2.45
CA PRO A 76 1.94 2.91 3.00
C PRO A 76 1.98 4.08 2.01
N VAL A 77 0.83 4.70 1.75
CA VAL A 77 0.71 5.85 0.86
C VAL A 77 -0.14 6.94 1.51
N PHE A 78 0.42 8.14 1.68
CA PHE A 78 -0.35 9.30 2.13
C PHE A 78 -1.35 9.76 1.07
N SER A 79 -2.53 10.17 1.52
CA SER A 79 -3.45 10.92 0.67
C SER A 79 -2.87 12.28 0.28
N PRO A 80 -3.20 12.83 -0.90
CA PRO A 80 -2.72 14.15 -1.33
C PRO A 80 -3.05 15.29 -0.36
N ASP A 81 -4.13 15.20 0.39
CA ASP A 81 -4.51 16.18 1.43
C ASP A 81 -3.85 15.91 2.80
N GLY A 82 -3.09 14.81 2.94
CA GLY A 82 -2.39 14.42 4.15
C GLY A 82 -3.25 13.91 5.30
N LYS A 83 -4.56 13.72 5.08
CA LYS A 83 -5.47 13.29 6.16
C LYS A 83 -5.45 11.80 6.41
N TYR A 84 -5.12 11.00 5.41
CA TYR A 84 -5.16 9.55 5.47
C TYR A 84 -3.83 8.93 5.04
N ILE A 85 -3.57 7.73 5.55
CA ILE A 85 -2.58 6.81 5.00
C ILE A 85 -3.34 5.55 4.58
N ALA A 86 -3.15 5.10 3.34
CA ALA A 86 -3.60 3.79 2.87
C ALA A 86 -2.44 2.80 2.93
N TRP A 87 -2.73 1.53 3.17
CA TRP A 87 -1.72 0.46 3.10
C TRP A 87 -2.37 -0.88 2.76
N ILE A 88 -1.54 -1.84 2.39
CA ILE A 88 -1.93 -3.23 2.16
C ILE A 88 -1.62 -4.05 3.40
N SER A 89 -2.57 -4.90 3.81
CA SER A 89 -2.46 -5.74 5.00
C SER A 89 -2.84 -7.19 4.71
N MET A 90 -2.01 -8.13 5.14
CA MET A 90 -2.37 -9.52 5.32
C MET A 90 -2.71 -9.77 6.79
N GLU A 91 -3.45 -10.84 7.10
CA GLU A 91 -3.97 -11.06 8.45
C GLU A 91 -3.00 -11.82 9.34
N ARG A 92 -2.22 -12.76 8.76
CA ARG A 92 -1.46 -13.75 9.51
C ARG A 92 0.03 -13.69 9.20
N ALA A 93 0.85 -13.52 10.23
CA ALA A 93 2.29 -13.64 10.10
C ALA A 93 2.70 -15.05 9.62
N GLY A 94 3.68 -15.10 8.69
CA GLY A 94 4.20 -16.35 8.14
C GLY A 94 3.27 -17.06 7.15
N PHE A 95 2.16 -16.45 6.74
CA PHE A 95 1.25 -17.02 5.75
C PHE A 95 1.14 -16.12 4.51
N GLU A 96 2.09 -16.23 3.61
CA GLU A 96 2.24 -15.38 2.41
C GLU A 96 1.12 -15.56 1.36
N ALA A 97 0.26 -16.58 1.50
CA ALA A 97 -0.91 -16.77 0.66
C ALA A 97 -2.18 -16.12 1.21
N ASP A 98 -2.04 -15.31 2.24
CA ASP A 98 -3.16 -14.58 2.82
C ASP A 98 -3.68 -13.49 1.88
N LYS A 99 -4.96 -13.13 2.05
CA LYS A 99 -5.58 -12.06 1.26
C LYS A 99 -4.90 -10.71 1.55
N GLN A 100 -4.48 -10.03 0.51
CA GLN A 100 -4.02 -8.65 0.58
C GLN A 100 -5.22 -7.72 0.62
N ARG A 101 -5.42 -7.05 1.75
CA ARG A 101 -6.55 -6.18 2.07
C ARG A 101 -6.13 -4.71 2.01
N LEU A 102 -7.04 -3.85 1.59
CA LEU A 102 -6.84 -2.41 1.58
C LEU A 102 -7.36 -1.78 2.87
N PHE A 103 -6.47 -1.12 3.58
CA PHE A 103 -6.79 -0.36 4.79
C PHE A 103 -6.51 1.12 4.61
N ILE A 104 -7.21 1.94 5.40
CA ILE A 104 -6.87 3.35 5.62
C ILE A 104 -6.86 3.68 7.11
N ILE A 105 -6.03 4.62 7.49
CA ILE A 105 -6.03 5.25 8.82
C ILE A 105 -6.18 6.76 8.68
N ASP A 106 -7.04 7.35 9.50
CA ASP A 106 -7.11 8.80 9.66
C ASP A 106 -5.92 9.27 10.50
N VAL A 107 -5.09 10.15 9.95
CA VAL A 107 -3.82 10.58 10.57
C VAL A 107 -4.05 11.37 11.86
N ALA A 108 -5.17 12.06 12.02
CA ALA A 108 -5.46 12.84 13.20
C ALA A 108 -6.08 12.01 14.33
N THR A 109 -7.01 11.12 13.98
CA THR A 109 -7.80 10.35 14.97
C THR A 109 -7.25 8.95 15.23
N ARG A 110 -6.35 8.44 14.39
CA ARG A 110 -5.81 7.07 14.41
C ARG A 110 -6.89 5.98 14.21
N VAL A 111 -8.04 6.33 13.68
CA VAL A 111 -9.10 5.38 13.38
C VAL A 111 -8.74 4.61 12.10
N LYS A 112 -8.56 3.31 12.25
CA LYS A 112 -8.29 2.37 11.15
C LYS A 112 -9.57 1.81 10.57
N ARG A 113 -9.64 1.63 9.25
CA ARG A 113 -10.75 0.97 8.55
C ARG A 113 -10.25 0.13 7.39
N GLU A 114 -10.82 -1.07 7.22
CA GLU A 114 -10.67 -1.85 6.00
C GLU A 114 -11.66 -1.35 4.95
N LEU A 115 -11.18 -1.08 3.72
CA LEU A 115 -12.03 -0.73 2.57
C LEU A 115 -12.40 -1.94 1.71
N SER A 116 -11.71 -3.06 1.86
CA SER A 116 -11.87 -4.27 1.05
C SER A 116 -12.63 -5.40 1.74
N VAL A 117 -13.47 -5.09 2.75
CA VAL A 117 -14.20 -6.10 3.56
C VAL A 117 -14.97 -7.08 2.68
N ASP A 118 -15.80 -6.57 1.77
CA ASP A 118 -16.64 -7.38 0.88
C ASP A 118 -15.96 -7.74 -0.46
N TYR A 119 -14.70 -7.31 -0.64
CA TYR A 119 -13.94 -7.59 -1.84
C TYR A 119 -13.10 -8.85 -1.66
N LYS A 120 -13.33 -9.87 -2.46
CA LYS A 120 -12.78 -11.22 -2.27
C LYS A 120 -11.40 -11.46 -2.88
N TYR A 121 -10.90 -10.53 -3.69
CA TYR A 121 -9.61 -10.65 -4.38
C TYR A 121 -8.52 -9.83 -3.67
N ASN A 122 -7.26 -10.08 -4.02
CA ASN A 122 -6.14 -9.29 -3.54
C ASN A 122 -6.17 -7.87 -4.08
N VAL A 123 -5.77 -6.93 -3.24
CA VAL A 123 -5.52 -5.52 -3.60
C VAL A 123 -4.02 -5.29 -3.63
N THR A 124 -3.50 -4.70 -4.70
CA THR A 124 -2.09 -4.37 -4.85
C THR A 124 -1.92 -2.97 -5.44
N ASN A 125 -0.76 -2.35 -5.25
CA ASN A 125 -0.38 -1.06 -5.82
C ASN A 125 -1.42 0.05 -5.56
N PRO A 126 -1.69 0.41 -4.29
CA PRO A 126 -2.65 1.45 -3.96
C PRO A 126 -2.13 2.83 -4.40
N VAL A 127 -2.96 3.59 -5.10
CA VAL A 127 -2.66 4.96 -5.56
C VAL A 127 -3.85 5.86 -5.24
N TRP A 128 -3.64 6.91 -4.48
CA TRP A 128 -4.69 7.87 -4.17
C TRP A 128 -5.13 8.65 -5.40
N LYS A 129 -6.43 8.92 -5.48
CA LYS A 129 -6.96 9.96 -6.37
C LYS A 129 -6.41 11.33 -5.94
N SER A 130 -6.17 12.20 -6.89
CA SER A 130 -5.71 13.58 -6.63
C SER A 130 -6.68 14.36 -5.71
N THR A 131 -7.95 13.99 -5.73
CA THR A 131 -9.02 14.55 -4.88
C THR A 131 -9.05 13.99 -3.45
N SER A 132 -8.25 12.97 -3.13
CA SER A 132 -8.24 12.28 -1.83
C SER A 132 -9.55 11.61 -1.42
N ASP A 133 -10.48 11.41 -2.33
CA ASP A 133 -11.81 10.81 -2.08
C ASP A 133 -11.91 9.34 -2.49
N GLY A 134 -10.81 8.75 -2.93
CA GLY A 134 -10.74 7.34 -3.33
C GLY A 134 -9.33 6.87 -3.64
N ILE A 135 -9.19 5.57 -3.82
CA ILE A 135 -7.91 4.89 -4.04
C ILE A 135 -8.05 3.96 -5.25
N TYR A 136 -7.22 4.18 -6.26
CA TYR A 136 -7.01 3.22 -7.34
C TYR A 136 -6.13 2.09 -6.85
N PHE A 137 -6.35 0.90 -7.38
CA PHE A 137 -5.51 -0.26 -7.10
C PHE A 137 -5.58 -1.29 -8.23
N CYS A 138 -4.61 -2.18 -8.27
CA CYS A 138 -4.61 -3.33 -9.16
C CYS A 138 -5.17 -4.55 -8.44
N SER A 139 -5.86 -5.42 -9.20
CA SER A 139 -6.35 -6.70 -8.69
C SER A 139 -6.47 -7.73 -9.80
N LEU A 140 -6.06 -8.96 -9.49
CA LEU A 140 -6.15 -10.10 -10.39
C LEU A 140 -7.52 -10.78 -10.21
N VAL A 141 -8.36 -10.64 -11.21
CA VAL A 141 -9.72 -11.20 -11.23
C VAL A 141 -9.90 -12.09 -12.45
N ASN A 142 -10.24 -13.36 -12.25
CA ASN A 142 -10.40 -14.35 -13.33
C ASN A 142 -9.16 -14.43 -14.27
N ALA A 143 -7.97 -14.43 -13.68
CA ALA A 143 -6.68 -14.47 -14.37
C ALA A 143 -6.38 -13.26 -15.27
N LEU A 144 -7.07 -12.14 -15.10
CA LEU A 144 -6.80 -10.86 -15.75
C LEU A 144 -6.59 -9.77 -14.69
N GLN A 145 -5.47 -9.09 -14.76
CA GLN A 145 -5.19 -7.96 -13.89
C GLN A 145 -5.92 -6.73 -14.41
N GLY A 146 -6.70 -6.13 -13.54
CA GLY A 146 -7.44 -4.91 -13.85
C GLY A 146 -7.19 -3.81 -12.84
N ILE A 147 -7.59 -2.60 -13.20
CA ILE A 147 -7.58 -1.43 -12.33
C ILE A 147 -8.97 -1.23 -11.76
N PHE A 148 -9.01 -0.99 -10.47
CA PHE A 148 -10.20 -0.74 -9.68
C PHE A 148 -10.07 0.57 -8.92
N VAL A 149 -11.18 1.11 -8.46
CA VAL A 149 -11.21 2.24 -7.53
C VAL A 149 -12.10 1.87 -6.34
N SER A 150 -11.63 2.19 -5.14
CA SER A 150 -12.44 2.20 -3.92
C SER A 150 -12.72 3.63 -3.50
N ASP A 151 -13.96 3.95 -3.13
CA ASP A 151 -14.22 5.16 -2.36
C ASP A 151 -13.83 4.97 -0.88
N LEU A 152 -13.91 6.04 -0.09
CA LEU A 152 -13.58 5.98 1.33
C LEU A 152 -14.60 5.20 2.19
N THR A 153 -15.70 4.72 1.61
CA THR A 153 -16.69 3.86 2.28
C THR A 153 -16.51 2.38 1.96
N GLY A 154 -15.62 2.04 1.03
CA GLY A 154 -15.32 0.67 0.61
C GLY A 154 -16.15 0.19 -0.58
N ASN A 155 -16.84 1.09 -1.31
CA ASN A 155 -17.46 0.73 -2.57
C ASN A 155 -16.39 0.60 -3.66
N ILE A 156 -16.22 -0.61 -4.19
CA ILE A 156 -15.20 -0.93 -5.18
C ILE A 156 -15.83 -1.08 -6.55
N THR A 157 -15.25 -0.40 -7.55
CA THR A 157 -15.68 -0.46 -8.94
C THR A 157 -14.48 -0.75 -9.84
N ARG A 158 -14.64 -1.64 -10.82
CA ARG A 158 -13.64 -1.87 -11.87
C ARG A 158 -13.68 -0.73 -12.89
N ILE A 159 -12.50 -0.24 -13.29
CA ILE A 159 -12.33 0.84 -14.27
C ILE A 159 -11.98 0.29 -15.64
N THR A 160 -11.06 -0.68 -15.69
CA THR A 160 -10.62 -1.28 -16.96
C THR A 160 -11.64 -2.26 -17.48
N PRO A 161 -11.73 -2.46 -18.82
CA PRO A 161 -12.63 -3.46 -19.41
C PRO A 161 -12.38 -4.87 -18.86
N ASP A 162 -13.41 -5.67 -18.75
CA ASP A 162 -13.34 -7.07 -18.30
C ASP A 162 -13.51 -8.08 -19.45
N ASP A 163 -13.80 -7.58 -20.65
CA ASP A 163 -13.97 -8.34 -21.89
C ASP A 163 -12.73 -8.30 -22.82
N CYS A 164 -11.61 -7.88 -22.31
CA CYS A 164 -10.34 -7.78 -23.04
C CYS A 164 -9.33 -8.84 -22.57
N TRP A 165 -8.29 -9.06 -23.38
CA TRP A 165 -7.16 -10.01 -23.10
C TRP A 165 -5.89 -9.27 -22.68
N TYR A 166 -6.04 -8.15 -21.96
CA TYR A 166 -4.94 -7.34 -21.47
C TYR A 166 -4.91 -7.31 -19.95
N ASP A 167 -3.72 -7.42 -19.43
CA ASP A 167 -3.39 -7.07 -18.05
C ASP A 167 -3.06 -5.59 -17.97
N PHE A 168 -3.54 -4.91 -16.95
CA PHE A 168 -3.30 -3.49 -16.70
C PHE A 168 -2.50 -3.32 -15.42
N GLU A 169 -1.45 -2.49 -15.48
CA GLU A 169 -0.55 -2.23 -14.36
C GLU A 169 -0.32 -0.74 -14.15
N GLY A 170 -0.33 -0.34 -12.88
CA GLY A 170 -0.07 1.03 -12.48
C GLY A 170 -1.12 2.02 -12.94
N VAL A 171 -1.23 3.11 -12.22
CA VAL A 171 -2.15 4.21 -12.51
C VAL A 171 -1.45 5.53 -12.23
N ILE A 172 -1.53 6.46 -13.19
CA ILE A 172 -1.19 7.86 -13.00
C ILE A 172 -2.39 8.69 -13.41
N GLU A 173 -2.88 9.53 -12.51
CA GLU A 173 -3.98 10.45 -12.80
C GLU A 173 -3.45 11.71 -13.49
N LEU A 174 -4.02 12.04 -14.66
CA LEU A 174 -3.67 13.21 -15.47
C LEU A 174 -4.94 14.01 -15.78
N GLY A 175 -5.35 14.85 -14.85
CA GLY A 175 -6.63 15.56 -14.93
C GLY A 175 -7.81 14.58 -14.95
N GLU A 176 -8.62 14.60 -16.01
CA GLU A 176 -9.77 13.66 -16.18
C GLU A 176 -9.40 12.32 -16.81
N LYS A 177 -8.12 12.08 -17.09
CA LYS A 177 -7.61 10.85 -17.71
C LYS A 177 -6.77 10.05 -16.77
N LEU A 178 -6.73 8.75 -16.97
CA LEU A 178 -5.81 7.83 -16.33
C LEU A 178 -4.80 7.35 -17.37
N LEU A 179 -3.53 7.37 -17.00
CA LEU A 179 -2.46 6.75 -17.73
C LEU A 179 -2.14 5.41 -17.05
N THR A 180 -2.08 4.36 -17.82
CA THR A 180 -1.75 3.02 -17.33
C THR A 180 -0.84 2.30 -18.31
N CYS A 181 -0.24 1.21 -17.88
CA CYS A 181 0.46 0.28 -18.75
C CYS A 181 -0.41 -0.94 -19.00
N ASN A 182 -0.50 -1.40 -20.25
CA ASN A 182 -1.11 -2.67 -20.55
C ASN A 182 -0.17 -3.61 -21.28
N HIS A 183 -0.39 -4.91 -21.13
CA HIS A 183 0.34 -5.95 -21.84
C HIS A 183 -0.54 -7.19 -22.01
N SER A 184 -0.06 -8.14 -22.81
CA SER A 184 -0.67 -9.46 -22.92
C SER A 184 0.41 -10.50 -23.22
N MET A 185 0.04 -11.77 -23.24
CA MET A 185 0.97 -12.86 -23.61
C MET A 185 1.63 -12.68 -24.99
N SER A 186 1.03 -11.92 -25.90
CA SER A 186 1.52 -11.68 -27.25
C SER A 186 1.94 -10.24 -27.54
N ARG A 187 1.85 -9.35 -26.55
CA ARG A 187 2.20 -7.92 -26.69
C ARG A 187 3.04 -7.45 -25.51
N PRO A 188 4.11 -6.67 -25.75
CA PRO A 188 4.88 -6.04 -24.70
C PRO A 188 4.06 -4.97 -23.97
N ASN A 189 4.63 -4.42 -22.90
CA ASN A 189 4.05 -3.31 -22.17
C ASN A 189 3.91 -2.08 -23.08
N GLU A 190 2.73 -1.53 -23.12
CA GLU A 190 2.37 -0.30 -23.84
C GLU A 190 1.70 0.68 -22.86
N ILE A 191 2.04 1.96 -22.97
CA ILE A 191 1.39 3.03 -22.20
C ILE A 191 0.11 3.43 -22.92
N VAL A 192 -1.01 3.43 -22.20
CA VAL A 192 -2.35 3.74 -22.70
C VAL A 192 -3.08 4.72 -21.82
#